data_895c6f6da46af36a925ea5ee057952e2
#
_entry.id   895c6f6da46af36a925ea5ee057952e2
#
_cell.length_a   1.000
_cell.length_b   1.000
_cell.length_c   1.000
_cell.angle_alpha   90.00
_cell.angle_beta   90.00
_cell.angle_gamma   90.00
#
_symmetry.space_group_name_H-M   'P 1'
#
loop_
_entity.id
_entity.type
_entity.pdbx_description
1 polymer ?
#
loop_
_entity_poly.entity_id
_entity_poly.type
_entity_poly.pdbx_seq_one_letter_code
_entity_poly.pdbx_strand_id
1 'polypeptide(L)' 'MTDEKRFVVIYKQGGFANPGVKILVDKVTGVNYMWAESGYAGGLTVLLNRDGTPVVTPIPNEYDE' A
#
# COMPACT_ATOMS: atom_id res chain seq x y z
N MET A 1 12.89 14.32 13.44
CA MET A 1 11.98 14.13 12.55
C MET A 1 10.85 13.44 13.19
N THR A 2 9.86 13.49 12.64
CA THR A 2 8.78 12.95 13.27
C THR A 2 8.69 11.55 12.92
N ASP A 3 7.92 10.87 13.61
CA ASP A 3 7.67 9.53 13.35
C ASP A 3 6.50 9.33 12.51
N GLU A 4 6.09 10.35 11.78
CA GLU A 4 4.96 10.21 10.95
C GLU A 4 5.20 9.22 9.90
N LYS A 5 4.32 8.30 9.75
CA LYS A 5 4.43 7.30 8.72
C LYS A 5 3.75 7.81 7.50
N ARG A 6 4.46 7.83 6.41
CA ARG A 6 3.88 8.26 5.16
C ARG A 6 3.02 7.18 4.52
N PHE A 7 3.39 5.92 4.74
CA PHE A 7 2.66 4.81 4.11
C PHE A 7 1.91 4.03 5.17
N VAL A 8 0.66 3.71 4.86
CA VAL A 8 -0.19 2.96 5.77
C VAL A 8 -0.66 1.72 5.06
N VAL A 9 -0.57 0.57 5.73
CA VAL A 9 -1.05 -0.68 5.18
C VAL A 9 -2.55 -0.75 5.41
N ILE A 10 -3.33 -0.85 4.34
CA ILE A 10 -4.77 -0.91 4.48
C ILE A 10 -5.33 -2.29 4.15
N TYR A 11 -4.50 -3.20 3.64
CA TYR A 11 -4.97 -4.52 3.29
C TYR A 11 -3.80 -5.48 3.28
N LYS A 12 -4.02 -6.67 3.79
CA LYS A 12 -3.00 -7.70 3.80
C LYS A 12 -3.65 -9.01 3.44
N GLN A 13 -2.91 -9.83 2.72
CA GLN A 13 -3.41 -11.12 2.32
C GLN A 13 -2.24 -12.09 2.23
N GLY A 14 -2.41 -13.29 2.74
CA GLY A 14 -1.39 -14.32 2.64
C GLY A 14 -0.21 -14.03 3.53
N GLY A 15 0.95 -14.50 3.13
CA GLY A 15 2.19 -14.17 3.80
C GLY A 15 2.91 -15.35 4.37
N PHE A 16 2.43 -16.00 5.35
CA PHE A 16 3.22 -16.99 6.06
C PHE A 16 3.64 -18.14 5.15
N ALA A 17 2.75 -19.01 4.76
CA ALA A 17 3.08 -20.12 3.89
C ALA A 17 2.75 -19.86 2.45
N ASN A 18 2.12 -18.74 2.16
CA ASN A 18 1.70 -18.41 0.82
C ASN A 18 2.24 -17.08 0.43
N PRO A 19 2.30 -16.76 -0.85
CA PRO A 19 2.72 -15.43 -1.26
C PRO A 19 1.87 -14.38 -0.59
N GLY A 20 2.48 -13.31 -0.18
CA GLY A 20 1.80 -12.25 0.55
C GLY A 20 1.59 -11.02 -0.29
N VAL A 21 0.48 -10.34 -0.06
CA VAL A 21 0.17 -9.11 -0.76
C VAL A 21 -0.28 -8.10 0.28
N LYS A 22 0.21 -6.87 0.14
CA LYS A 22 -0.21 -5.77 0.98
C LYS A 22 -0.55 -4.59 0.11
N ILE A 23 -1.54 -3.81 0.54
CA ILE A 23 -1.84 -2.57 -0.15
C ILE A 23 -1.52 -1.44 0.79
N LEU A 24 -0.72 -0.50 0.29
CA LEU A 24 -0.24 0.62 1.06
C LEU A 24 -0.80 1.90 0.47
N VAL A 25 -1.09 2.86 1.32
CA VAL A 25 -1.53 4.16 0.86
C VAL A 25 -0.49 5.18 1.24
N ASP A 26 -0.11 6.02 0.28
CA ASP A 26 0.76 7.14 0.51
C ASP A 26 -0.10 8.26 1.08
N LYS A 27 0.12 8.62 2.32
CA LYS A 27 -0.72 9.62 2.96
C LYS A 27 -0.54 11.00 2.38
N VAL A 28 0.51 11.22 1.65
CA VAL A 28 0.74 12.53 1.06
C VAL A 28 -0.05 12.70 -0.21
N THR A 29 -0.08 11.66 -1.06
CA THR A 29 -0.73 11.77 -2.35
C THR A 29 -2.03 10.99 -2.42
N GLY A 30 -2.23 10.03 -1.54
CA GLY A 30 -3.40 9.17 -1.62
C GLY A 30 -3.23 8.02 -2.59
N VAL A 31 -2.10 7.92 -3.25
CA VAL A 31 -1.90 6.88 -4.24
C VAL A 31 -1.70 5.55 -3.53
N ASN A 32 -2.35 4.54 -4.04
CA ASN A 32 -2.26 3.19 -3.50
C ASN A 32 -1.19 2.39 -4.22
N TYR A 33 -0.47 1.57 -3.47
CA TYR A 33 0.57 0.72 -4.02
C TYR A 33 0.34 -0.70 -3.55
N MET A 34 0.79 -1.65 -4.34
CA MET A 34 0.70 -3.04 -3.95
C MET A 34 2.10 -3.61 -3.78
N TRP A 35 2.32 -4.23 -2.64
CA TRP A 35 3.57 -4.93 -2.36
C TRP A 35 3.27 -6.42 -2.40
N ALA A 36 4.00 -7.14 -3.20
CA ALA A 36 3.82 -8.58 -3.30
C ALA A 36 5.13 -9.25 -2.97
N GLU A 37 5.06 -10.33 -2.22
CA GLU A 37 6.28 -11.01 -1.81
C GLU A 37 6.07 -12.51 -1.86
N SER A 38 7.15 -13.22 -2.10
CA SER A 38 7.13 -14.65 -2.13
C SER A 38 8.51 -15.14 -1.74
N GLY A 39 8.64 -15.80 -0.60
CA GLY A 39 9.93 -16.22 -0.12
C GLY A 39 10.81 -15.02 0.15
N TYR A 40 11.94 -14.97 -0.53
CA TYR A 40 12.86 -13.86 -0.35
C TYR A 40 12.68 -12.78 -1.41
N ALA A 41 11.73 -12.95 -2.29
CA ALA A 41 11.51 -11.99 -3.36
C ALA A 41 10.37 -11.08 -3.03
N GLY A 42 10.42 -9.85 -3.50
CA GLY A 42 9.33 -8.92 -3.29
C GLY A 42 9.37 -7.83 -4.34
N GLY A 43 8.25 -7.19 -4.54
CA GLY A 43 8.16 -6.11 -5.50
C GLY A 43 7.02 -5.19 -5.17
N LEU A 44 7.16 -3.95 -5.60
CA LEU A 44 6.17 -2.92 -5.35
C LEU A 44 5.72 -2.33 -6.66
N THR A 45 4.42 -2.10 -6.80
CA THR A 45 3.91 -1.46 -7.99
C THR A 45 2.75 -0.58 -7.60
N VAL A 46 2.47 0.42 -8.41
CA VAL A 46 1.32 1.27 -8.17
C VAL A 46 0.07 0.47 -8.53
N LEU A 47 -0.96 0.65 -7.72
CA LEU A 47 -2.22 -0.06 -7.94
C LEU A 47 -3.06 0.76 -8.90
N LEU A 48 -3.56 0.14 -9.96
CA LEU A 48 -4.28 0.86 -10.99
C LEU A 48 -5.75 0.50 -11.00
N ASN A 49 -6.55 1.46 -11.37
CA ASN A 49 -7.94 1.22 -11.66
C ASN A 49 -8.04 0.49 -12.97
N ARG A 50 -9.25 0.04 -13.28
CA ARG A 50 -9.50 -0.69 -14.48
C ARG A 50 -9.14 0.09 -15.73
N ASP A 51 -9.25 1.43 -15.69
CA ASP A 51 -8.95 2.24 -16.86
C ASP A 51 -7.48 2.64 -16.92
N GLY A 52 -6.65 2.10 -16.03
CA GLY A 52 -5.22 2.38 -16.09
C GLY A 52 -4.76 3.56 -15.29
N THR A 53 -5.65 4.24 -14.58
CA THR A 53 -5.23 5.35 -13.74
C THR A 53 -4.94 4.84 -12.34
N PRO A 54 -4.06 5.51 -11.60
CA PRO A 54 -3.76 5.06 -10.24
C PRO A 54 -4.96 5.17 -9.32
N VAL A 55 -5.06 4.22 -8.42
CA VAL A 55 -6.09 4.27 -7.39
C VAL A 55 -5.67 5.31 -6.37
N VAL A 56 -6.54 6.27 -6.13
CA VAL A 56 -6.25 7.33 -5.17
C VAL A 56 -7.32 7.31 -4.11
N THR A 57 -6.88 7.29 -2.86
CA THR A 57 -7.78 7.24 -1.73
C THR A 57 -7.73 8.56 -0.99
N PRO A 58 -8.85 9.18 -0.73
CA PRO A 58 -8.83 10.38 0.11
C PRO A 58 -8.27 10.01 1.48
N ILE A 59 -7.47 10.87 2.04
CA ILE A 59 -6.79 10.57 3.28
C ILE A 59 -7.53 11.22 4.42
N PRO A 60 -8.20 10.45 5.27
CA PRO A 60 -8.86 11.04 6.42
C PRO A 60 -7.83 11.50 7.43
N ASN A 61 -8.17 12.48 8.20
CA ASN A 61 -7.27 12.97 9.21
C ASN A 61 -6.89 11.92 10.22
N GLU A 62 -7.70 10.94 10.36
CA GLU A 62 -7.41 9.93 11.35
C GLU A 62 -6.21 9.10 10.99
N TYR A 63 -5.69 9.22 9.78
CA TYR A 63 -4.46 8.54 9.44
C TYR A 63 -3.26 9.40 9.74
N ASP A 64 -3.46 10.63 10.08
CA ASP A 64 -2.35 11.51 10.34
C ASP A 64 -2.02 11.46 11.78
N GLU A 65 -1.45 10.51 12.21
CA GLU A 65 -1.20 10.44 13.59
C GLU A 65 0.21 10.69 13.92
#